data_0bec185079766f73648f49299acd2a62
#
_entry.id   0bec185079766f73648f49299acd2a62
#
_cell.length_a   1.000
_cell.length_b   1.000
_cell.length_c   1.000
_cell.angle_alpha   90.00
_cell.angle_beta   90.00
_cell.angle_gamma   90.00
#
_symmetry.space_group_name_H-M   'P 1'
#
loop_
_entity.id
_entity.type
_entity.pdbx_description
1 polymer ?
#
loop_
_entity_poly.entity_id
_entity_poly.type
_entity_poly.pdbx_seq_one_letter_code
_entity_poly.pdbx_strand_id
1 'polypeptide(L)'
;LKAAYAAETTVSKVEAQLNKYLTESELMEKLIEERTEITDTEFSELSRLMQDENQVISAHELAKDGCISQVYPFEENKEAIGLDMLKDPERKAAANLAKDSGEYTLAGPYELVQGGVGALLFDPIYIEDSSGEEQFWGFSILVIDWDKFIAQTELSKLEDAGYSYQIWKKVLDTDKKVVLAQCEKPKEKDTLELSLIHISEPTRL
;
A
#
# COMPACT_ATOMS: atom_id res chain seq x y z
N LEU A 1 3.56 -2.62 30.61
CA LEU A 1 2.20 -2.12 30.36
C LEU A 1 2.19 -0.86 29.46
N LYS A 2 2.94 0.20 29.80
CA LYS A 2 2.96 1.44 29.00
C LYS A 2 3.55 1.26 27.60
N ALA A 3 4.63 0.48 27.47
CA ALA A 3 5.28 0.21 26.20
C ALA A 3 4.37 -0.62 25.27
N ALA A 4 3.71 -1.66 25.78
CA ALA A 4 2.77 -2.46 25.00
C ALA A 4 1.59 -1.60 24.49
N TYR A 5 1.05 -0.74 25.35
CA TYR A 5 -0.03 0.18 24.96
C TYR A 5 0.41 1.17 23.87
N ALA A 6 1.64 1.71 23.98
CA ALA A 6 2.17 2.60 22.94
C ALA A 6 2.35 1.87 21.61
N ALA A 7 2.83 0.62 21.64
CA ALA A 7 2.97 -0.21 20.47
C ALA A 7 1.61 -0.50 19.79
N GLU A 8 0.62 -0.95 20.56
CA GLU A 8 -0.74 -1.22 20.06
C GLU A 8 -1.39 0.05 19.45
N THR A 9 -1.23 1.20 20.12
CA THR A 9 -1.77 2.47 19.60
C THR A 9 -1.12 2.84 18.25
N THR A 10 0.18 2.63 18.12
CA THR A 10 0.90 2.94 16.88
C THR A 10 0.48 2.01 15.74
N VAL A 11 0.39 0.71 16.00
CA VAL A 11 -0.12 -0.27 15.01
C VAL A 11 -1.53 0.11 14.56
N SER A 12 -2.42 0.40 15.50
CA SER A 12 -3.80 0.82 15.17
C SER A 12 -3.85 2.10 14.31
N LYS A 13 -2.94 3.05 14.51
CA LYS A 13 -2.85 4.24 13.65
C LYS A 13 -2.41 3.90 12.24
N VAL A 14 -1.40 3.04 12.09
CA VAL A 14 -0.94 2.57 10.78
C VAL A 14 -2.06 1.85 10.04
N GLU A 15 -2.76 0.94 10.71
CA GLU A 15 -3.90 0.21 10.16
C GLU A 15 -5.04 1.15 9.74
N ALA A 16 -5.40 2.10 10.60
CA ALA A 16 -6.44 3.07 10.30
C ALA A 16 -6.09 3.93 9.08
N GLN A 17 -4.83 4.30 8.92
CA GLN A 17 -4.36 5.09 7.78
C GLN A 17 -4.40 4.26 6.48
N LEU A 18 -3.98 3.01 6.51
CA LEU A 18 -4.07 2.11 5.35
C LEU A 18 -5.52 1.84 4.97
N ASN A 19 -6.40 1.60 5.94
CA ASN A 19 -7.83 1.41 5.69
C ASN A 19 -8.48 2.64 5.06
N LYS A 20 -8.07 3.85 5.43
CA LYS A 20 -8.52 5.07 4.76
C LYS A 20 -8.18 5.04 3.26
N TYR A 21 -6.94 4.69 2.91
CA TYR A 21 -6.53 4.62 1.50
C TYR A 21 -7.25 3.52 0.73
N LEU A 22 -7.50 2.37 1.37
CA LEU A 22 -8.29 1.28 0.78
C LEU A 22 -9.73 1.73 0.48
N THR A 23 -10.36 2.47 1.38
CA THR A 23 -11.71 3.01 1.15
C THR A 23 -11.75 3.96 -0.04
N GLU A 24 -10.70 4.75 -0.25
CA GLU A 24 -10.57 5.59 -1.44
C GLU A 24 -10.40 4.74 -2.72
N SER A 25 -9.66 3.63 -2.66
CA SER A 25 -9.49 2.69 -3.77
C SER A 25 -10.78 1.96 -4.15
N GLU A 26 -11.67 1.68 -3.19
CA GLU A 26 -12.97 1.00 -3.42
C GLU A 26 -13.85 1.73 -4.44
N LEU A 27 -13.75 3.05 -4.53
CA LEU A 27 -14.51 3.80 -5.54
C LEU A 27 -14.08 3.45 -6.96
N MET A 28 -12.76 3.32 -7.16
CA MET A 28 -12.19 2.94 -8.45
C MET A 28 -12.57 1.50 -8.81
N GLU A 29 -12.51 0.59 -7.85
CA GLU A 29 -12.93 -0.80 -7.98
C GLU A 29 -14.38 -0.89 -8.45
N LYS A 30 -15.32 -0.24 -7.77
CA LYS A 30 -16.76 -0.25 -8.14
C LYS A 30 -17.03 0.28 -9.52
N LEU A 31 -16.30 1.30 -9.96
CA LEU A 31 -16.47 1.83 -11.33
C LEU A 31 -16.01 0.82 -12.38
N ILE A 32 -14.94 0.10 -12.10
CA ILE A 32 -14.42 -0.93 -12.99
C ILE A 32 -15.35 -2.15 -13.00
N GLU A 33 -15.88 -2.55 -11.85
CA GLU A 33 -16.89 -3.61 -11.77
C GLU A 33 -18.13 -3.31 -12.62
N GLU A 34 -18.60 -2.05 -12.59
CA GLU A 34 -19.79 -1.64 -13.37
C GLU A 34 -19.51 -1.47 -14.86
N ARG A 35 -18.32 -1.01 -15.24
CA ARG A 35 -18.04 -0.54 -16.62
C ARG A 35 -16.96 -1.33 -17.34
N THR A 36 -16.22 -2.18 -16.64
CA THR A 36 -15.03 -2.92 -17.10
C THR A 36 -13.86 -2.06 -17.58
N GLU A 37 -14.10 -0.81 -17.96
CA GLU A 37 -13.09 0.16 -18.40
C GLU A 37 -13.50 1.57 -17.98
N ILE A 38 -12.51 2.40 -17.67
CA ILE A 38 -12.65 3.84 -17.47
C ILE A 38 -11.68 4.58 -18.39
N THR A 39 -12.08 5.74 -18.88
CA THR A 39 -11.23 6.56 -19.73
C THR A 39 -10.10 7.21 -18.92
N ASP A 40 -9.02 7.62 -19.59
CA ASP A 40 -7.90 8.33 -18.94
C ASP A 40 -8.36 9.64 -18.28
N THR A 41 -9.34 10.31 -18.86
CA THR A 41 -9.92 11.54 -18.29
C THR A 41 -10.67 11.23 -17.00
N GLU A 42 -11.55 10.23 -17.00
CA GLU A 42 -12.30 9.82 -15.79
C GLU A 42 -11.34 9.35 -14.70
N PHE A 43 -10.35 8.54 -15.05
CA PHE A 43 -9.33 8.08 -14.12
C PHE A 43 -8.57 9.26 -13.49
N SER A 44 -8.12 10.22 -14.30
CA SER A 44 -7.39 11.39 -13.83
C SER A 44 -8.22 12.29 -12.93
N GLU A 45 -9.50 12.51 -13.27
CA GLU A 45 -10.43 13.32 -12.46
C GLU A 45 -10.71 12.66 -11.10
N LEU A 46 -10.96 11.36 -11.06
CA LEU A 46 -11.17 10.60 -9.83
C LEU A 46 -9.91 10.58 -8.97
N SER A 47 -8.76 10.29 -9.55
CA SER A 47 -7.48 10.29 -8.83
C SER A 47 -7.17 11.66 -8.22
N ARG A 48 -7.47 12.74 -8.95
CA ARG A 48 -7.32 14.10 -8.42
C ARG A 48 -8.24 14.37 -7.23
N LEU A 49 -9.47 13.86 -7.24
CA LEU A 49 -10.41 14.02 -6.13
C LEU A 49 -10.02 13.19 -4.90
N MET A 50 -9.32 12.08 -5.11
CA MET A 50 -8.84 11.20 -4.05
C MET A 50 -7.49 11.64 -3.46
N GLN A 51 -6.83 12.66 -4.05
CA GLN A 51 -5.59 13.17 -3.49
C GLN A 51 -5.82 13.75 -2.09
N ASP A 52 -5.00 13.32 -1.13
CA ASP A 52 -5.01 13.87 0.21
C ASP A 52 -4.23 15.19 0.30
N GLU A 53 -4.60 16.05 1.26
CA GLU A 53 -3.97 17.36 1.47
C GLU A 53 -2.46 17.27 1.74
N ASN A 54 -2.02 16.15 2.34
CA ASN A 54 -0.63 15.93 2.72
C ASN A 54 0.18 15.24 1.62
N GLN A 55 -0.46 14.86 0.52
CA GLN A 55 0.17 14.16 -0.62
C GLN A 55 0.97 12.91 -0.20
N VAL A 56 0.42 12.14 0.74
CA VAL A 56 1.00 10.85 1.14
C VAL A 56 0.86 9.84 0.02
N ILE A 57 -0.26 9.86 -0.70
CA ILE A 57 -0.41 9.14 -1.95
C ILE A 57 0.26 9.95 -3.05
N SER A 58 1.40 9.49 -3.53
CA SER A 58 2.18 10.17 -4.57
C SER A 58 1.72 9.84 -5.98
N ALA A 59 1.10 8.67 -6.18
CA ALA A 59 0.53 8.25 -7.44
C ALA A 59 -0.63 7.28 -7.26
N HIS A 60 -1.56 7.32 -8.22
CA HIS A 60 -2.61 6.33 -8.44
C HIS A 60 -2.32 5.63 -9.76
N GLU A 61 -2.48 4.31 -9.79
CA GLU A 61 -2.22 3.52 -10.98
C GLU A 61 -3.32 2.46 -11.15
N LEU A 62 -3.69 2.17 -12.39
CA LEU A 62 -4.48 1.00 -12.73
C LEU A 62 -3.63 0.04 -13.55
N ALA A 63 -3.70 -1.24 -13.21
CA ALA A 63 -2.93 -2.30 -13.85
C ALA A 63 -3.87 -3.40 -14.35
N LYS A 64 -4.45 -3.21 -15.54
CA LYS A 64 -5.29 -4.22 -16.18
C LYS A 64 -4.45 -5.47 -16.50
N ASP A 65 -4.95 -6.64 -16.14
CA ASP A 65 -4.22 -7.93 -16.25
C ASP A 65 -2.85 -7.91 -15.55
N GLY A 66 -2.67 -7.03 -14.56
CA GLY A 66 -1.42 -6.82 -13.84
C GLY A 66 -0.42 -5.90 -14.52
N CYS A 67 -0.73 -5.38 -15.72
CA CYS A 67 0.11 -4.46 -16.47
C CYS A 67 -0.37 -3.02 -16.27
N ILE A 68 0.51 -2.10 -15.82
CA ILE A 68 0.13 -0.70 -15.59
C ILE A 68 -0.34 -0.08 -16.90
N SER A 69 -1.59 0.36 -16.93
CA SER A 69 -2.27 0.94 -18.09
C SER A 69 -2.57 2.42 -17.94
N GLN A 70 -2.82 2.89 -16.71
CA GLN A 70 -3.15 4.28 -16.39
C GLN A 70 -2.41 4.72 -15.14
N VAL A 71 -1.95 5.97 -15.13
CA VAL A 71 -1.20 6.56 -14.01
C VAL A 71 -1.64 8.00 -13.76
N TYR A 72 -1.62 8.42 -12.50
CA TYR A 72 -1.88 9.81 -12.10
C TYR A 72 -0.95 10.21 -10.94
N PRO A 73 -0.29 11.39 -10.95
CA PRO A 73 -0.18 12.32 -12.09
C PRO A 73 0.57 11.70 -13.28
N PHE A 74 0.16 12.05 -14.50
CA PHE A 74 0.67 11.38 -15.70
C PHE A 74 2.14 11.69 -15.98
N GLU A 75 2.52 12.95 -15.98
CA GLU A 75 3.88 13.37 -16.39
C GLU A 75 4.98 12.79 -15.49
N GLU A 76 4.72 12.69 -14.21
CA GLU A 76 5.66 12.17 -13.22
C GLU A 76 5.75 10.64 -13.22
N ASN A 77 4.71 9.94 -13.70
CA ASN A 77 4.59 8.48 -13.57
C ASN A 77 4.44 7.73 -14.90
N LYS A 78 4.46 8.42 -16.04
CA LYS A 78 4.25 7.81 -17.36
C LYS A 78 5.23 6.68 -17.71
N GLU A 79 6.43 6.68 -17.12
CA GLU A 79 7.43 5.61 -17.32
C GLU A 79 7.02 4.28 -16.67
N ALA A 80 6.05 4.29 -15.75
CA ALA A 80 5.50 3.09 -15.16
C ALA A 80 4.53 2.35 -16.11
N ILE A 81 3.98 3.03 -17.11
CA ILE A 81 3.05 2.42 -18.06
C ILE A 81 3.72 1.25 -18.80
N GLY A 82 3.04 0.12 -18.81
CA GLY A 82 3.53 -1.11 -19.43
C GLY A 82 4.33 -2.02 -18.52
N LEU A 83 4.64 -1.61 -17.27
CA LEU A 83 5.27 -2.50 -16.30
C LEU A 83 4.29 -3.59 -15.87
N ASP A 84 4.73 -4.84 -15.99
CA ASP A 84 3.95 -6.02 -15.57
C ASP A 84 4.28 -6.33 -14.09
N MET A 85 3.35 -5.99 -13.20
CA MET A 85 3.51 -6.16 -11.76
C MET A 85 3.54 -7.64 -11.35
N LEU A 86 2.92 -8.52 -12.12
CA LEU A 86 2.92 -9.96 -11.84
C LEU A 86 4.25 -10.63 -12.20
N LYS A 87 5.09 -9.96 -12.99
CA LYS A 87 6.41 -10.47 -13.44
C LYS A 87 7.58 -9.65 -12.93
N ASP A 88 7.36 -8.41 -12.49
CA ASP A 88 8.43 -7.55 -11.97
C ASP A 88 9.21 -8.24 -10.83
N PRO A 89 10.54 -8.29 -10.88
CA PRO A 89 11.34 -9.04 -9.91
C PRO A 89 11.15 -8.66 -8.46
N GLU A 90 10.88 -7.37 -8.18
CA GLU A 90 10.74 -6.85 -6.83
C GLU A 90 9.28 -6.87 -6.33
N ARG A 91 8.33 -6.73 -7.24
CA ARG A 91 6.91 -6.50 -6.92
C ARG A 91 6.04 -7.74 -7.08
N LYS A 92 6.46 -8.71 -7.91
CA LYS A 92 5.67 -9.90 -8.26
C LYS A 92 5.17 -10.72 -7.07
N ALA A 93 5.95 -10.80 -5.99
CA ALA A 93 5.55 -11.59 -4.82
C ALA A 93 4.31 -10.99 -4.15
N ALA A 94 4.29 -9.67 -3.92
CA ALA A 94 3.15 -8.98 -3.34
C ALA A 94 1.96 -8.90 -4.30
N ALA A 95 2.20 -8.65 -5.59
CA ALA A 95 1.14 -8.58 -6.60
C ALA A 95 0.45 -9.94 -6.79
N ASN A 96 1.20 -11.03 -6.90
CA ASN A 96 0.60 -12.37 -7.01
C ASN A 96 -0.13 -12.77 -5.74
N LEU A 97 0.40 -12.44 -4.55
CA LEU A 97 -0.32 -12.71 -3.31
C LEU A 97 -1.64 -11.95 -3.26
N ALA A 98 -1.68 -10.68 -3.63
CA ALA A 98 -2.94 -9.91 -3.68
C ALA A 98 -3.93 -10.55 -4.65
N LYS A 99 -3.47 -10.90 -5.87
CA LYS A 99 -4.28 -11.61 -6.85
C LYS A 99 -4.82 -12.93 -6.32
N ASP A 100 -3.99 -13.77 -5.70
CA ASP A 100 -4.38 -15.13 -5.31
C ASP A 100 -5.26 -15.16 -4.05
N SER A 101 -5.07 -14.19 -3.14
CA SER A 101 -5.84 -14.10 -1.89
C SER A 101 -7.14 -13.30 -2.03
N GLY A 102 -7.25 -12.42 -3.03
CA GLY A 102 -8.35 -11.44 -3.11
C GLY A 102 -8.25 -10.31 -2.09
N GLU A 103 -7.12 -10.22 -1.37
CA GLU A 103 -6.88 -9.23 -0.33
C GLU A 103 -5.76 -8.27 -0.77
N TYR A 104 -5.80 -7.03 -0.27
CA TYR A 104 -4.73 -6.10 -0.58
C TYR A 104 -3.38 -6.56 -0.01
N THR A 105 -2.30 -6.13 -0.66
CA THR A 105 -0.93 -6.30 -0.15
C THR A 105 -0.16 -4.99 -0.19
N LEU A 106 0.80 -4.85 0.72
CA LEU A 106 1.71 -3.73 0.76
C LEU A 106 3.12 -4.21 0.39
N ALA A 107 3.64 -3.70 -0.71
CA ALA A 107 4.97 -4.01 -1.22
C ALA A 107 5.93 -2.84 -0.98
N GLY A 108 7.18 -3.14 -0.70
CA GLY A 108 8.21 -2.13 -0.42
C GLY A 108 8.47 -1.99 1.08
N PRO A 109 9.04 -0.84 1.54
CA PRO A 109 9.36 0.32 0.68
C PRO A 109 10.48 0.06 -0.33
N TYR A 110 10.43 0.77 -1.46
CA TYR A 110 11.42 0.71 -2.55
C TYR A 110 11.92 2.11 -2.88
N GLU A 111 13.12 2.20 -3.45
CA GLU A 111 13.53 3.40 -4.16
C GLU A 111 12.70 3.53 -5.44
N LEU A 112 12.05 4.68 -5.61
CA LEU A 112 11.21 4.95 -6.78
C LEU A 112 12.04 5.50 -7.94
N VAL A 113 11.66 5.17 -9.17
CA VAL A 113 12.34 5.66 -10.39
C VAL A 113 12.33 7.20 -10.45
N GLN A 114 11.24 7.82 -10.02
CA GLN A 114 11.06 9.26 -9.93
C GLN A 114 11.75 9.90 -8.72
N GLY A 115 12.45 9.11 -7.90
CA GLY A 115 13.11 9.55 -6.67
C GLY A 115 12.25 9.37 -5.42
N GLY A 116 12.93 9.33 -4.26
CA GLY A 116 12.31 9.07 -2.96
C GLY A 116 12.04 7.59 -2.69
N VAL A 117 11.48 7.31 -1.52
CA VAL A 117 11.12 5.96 -1.07
C VAL A 117 9.60 5.82 -1.06
N GLY A 118 9.09 4.80 -1.72
CA GLY A 118 7.65 4.54 -1.80
C GLY A 118 7.29 3.10 -1.50
N ALA A 119 6.08 2.91 -1.00
CA ALA A 119 5.46 1.60 -0.90
C ALA A 119 4.28 1.52 -1.88
N LEU A 120 4.01 0.33 -2.40
CA LEU A 120 2.91 0.07 -3.31
C LEU A 120 1.85 -0.75 -2.59
N LEU A 121 0.63 -0.20 -2.53
CA LEU A 121 -0.54 -0.92 -2.05
C LEU A 121 -1.26 -1.49 -3.26
N PHE A 122 -1.24 -2.83 -3.38
CA PHE A 122 -1.94 -3.57 -4.43
C PHE A 122 -3.33 -3.94 -3.93
N ASP A 123 -4.35 -3.41 -4.56
CA ASP A 123 -5.75 -3.74 -4.29
C ASP A 123 -6.32 -4.49 -5.50
N PRO A 124 -6.56 -5.82 -5.39
CA PRO A 124 -6.96 -6.62 -6.53
C PRO A 124 -8.43 -6.38 -6.87
N ILE A 125 -8.70 -6.20 -8.16
CA ILE A 125 -10.05 -5.98 -8.70
C ILE A 125 -10.49 -7.23 -9.44
N TYR A 126 -11.72 -7.65 -9.14
CA TYR A 126 -12.39 -8.76 -9.83
C TYR A 126 -13.69 -8.27 -10.46
N ILE A 127 -14.01 -8.82 -11.61
CA ILE A 127 -15.27 -8.56 -12.31
C ILE A 127 -15.99 -9.88 -12.57
N GLU A 128 -17.31 -9.83 -12.56
CA GLU A 128 -18.12 -10.98 -13.00
C GLU A 128 -18.18 -11.03 -14.53
N ASP A 129 -17.90 -12.19 -15.08
CA ASP A 129 -18.12 -12.43 -16.51
C ASP A 129 -19.61 -12.73 -16.81
N SER A 130 -19.91 -12.96 -18.09
CA SER A 130 -21.29 -13.26 -18.53
C SER A 130 -21.87 -14.56 -17.96
N SER A 131 -21.06 -15.42 -17.38
CA SER A 131 -21.48 -16.67 -16.70
C SER A 131 -21.67 -16.47 -15.20
N GLY A 132 -21.32 -15.32 -14.65
CA GLY A 132 -21.33 -15.02 -13.21
C GLY A 132 -20.10 -15.55 -12.48
N GLU A 133 -19.03 -15.89 -13.20
CA GLU A 133 -17.75 -16.27 -12.60
C GLU A 133 -16.87 -15.03 -12.38
N GLU A 134 -16.29 -14.92 -11.18
CA GLU A 134 -15.32 -13.87 -10.88
C GLU A 134 -14.04 -14.06 -11.68
N GLN A 135 -13.63 -13.01 -12.38
CA GLN A 135 -12.39 -12.96 -13.16
C GLN A 135 -11.50 -11.84 -12.63
N PHE A 136 -10.22 -12.13 -12.46
CA PHE A 136 -9.26 -11.11 -12.11
C PHE A 136 -9.15 -10.06 -13.24
N TRP A 137 -9.56 -8.82 -12.95
CA TRP A 137 -9.44 -7.72 -13.88
C TRP A 137 -8.03 -7.10 -13.85
N GLY A 138 -7.46 -6.96 -12.66
CA GLY A 138 -6.20 -6.29 -12.45
C GLY A 138 -6.08 -5.70 -11.06
N PHE A 139 -5.34 -4.60 -10.94
CA PHE A 139 -5.13 -3.90 -9.66
C PHE A 139 -5.49 -2.42 -9.75
N SER A 140 -6.03 -1.88 -8.67
CA SER A 140 -5.83 -0.51 -8.26
C SER A 140 -4.56 -0.44 -7.41
N ILE A 141 -3.62 0.43 -7.77
CA ILE A 141 -2.34 0.56 -7.07
C ILE A 141 -2.22 1.97 -6.53
N LEU A 142 -1.94 2.09 -5.24
CA LEU A 142 -1.58 3.36 -4.61
C LEU A 142 -0.08 3.36 -4.34
N VAL A 143 0.61 4.38 -4.82
CA VAL A 143 2.03 4.62 -4.50
C VAL A 143 2.07 5.55 -3.31
N ILE A 144 2.56 5.04 -2.18
CA ILE A 144 2.60 5.73 -0.90
C ILE A 144 4.01 6.34 -0.74
N ASP A 145 4.09 7.67 -0.57
CA ASP A 145 5.31 8.32 -0.10
C ASP A 145 5.60 7.84 1.32
N TRP A 146 6.65 7.01 1.46
CA TRP A 146 6.89 6.30 2.70
C TRP A 146 7.29 7.21 3.85
N ASP A 147 8.10 8.21 3.58
CA ASP A 147 8.55 9.16 4.60
C ASP A 147 7.37 9.99 5.14
N LYS A 148 6.50 10.46 4.27
CA LYS A 148 5.28 11.17 4.66
C LYS A 148 4.31 10.28 5.42
N PHE A 149 4.16 9.02 4.99
CA PHE A 149 3.32 8.05 5.68
C PHE A 149 3.82 7.80 7.11
N ILE A 150 5.11 7.52 7.28
CA ILE A 150 5.72 7.31 8.60
C ILE A 150 5.59 8.55 9.47
N ALA A 151 5.77 9.75 8.92
CA ALA A 151 5.59 11.00 9.65
C ALA A 151 4.16 11.15 10.21
N GLN A 152 3.14 10.71 9.48
CA GLN A 152 1.74 10.74 9.95
C GLN A 152 1.43 9.73 11.06
N THR A 153 2.23 8.68 11.20
CA THR A 153 2.05 7.70 12.28
C THR A 153 2.50 8.19 13.64
N GLU A 154 3.12 9.40 13.68
CA GLU A 154 3.61 10.03 14.90
C GLU A 154 4.63 9.19 15.69
N LEU A 155 5.42 8.38 14.97
CA LEU A 155 6.47 7.54 15.57
C LEU A 155 7.51 8.35 16.37
N SER A 156 7.76 9.59 16.00
CA SER A 156 8.60 10.51 16.77
C SER A 156 8.13 10.68 18.22
N LYS A 157 6.84 10.60 18.49
CA LYS A 157 6.30 10.65 19.85
C LYS A 157 6.75 9.47 20.73
N LEU A 158 7.05 8.32 20.13
CA LEU A 158 7.65 7.18 20.85
C LEU A 158 9.08 7.51 21.28
N GLU A 159 9.85 8.14 20.40
CA GLU A 159 11.22 8.59 20.72
C GLU A 159 11.22 9.67 21.80
N ASP A 160 10.32 10.65 21.72
CA ASP A 160 10.12 11.71 22.70
C ASP A 160 9.74 11.13 24.08
N ALA A 161 8.98 10.04 24.09
CA ALA A 161 8.62 9.31 25.30
C ALA A 161 9.74 8.38 25.82
N GLY A 162 10.91 8.35 25.15
CA GLY A 162 12.06 7.57 25.53
C GLY A 162 12.06 6.12 25.07
N TYR A 163 11.15 5.75 24.15
CA TYR A 163 11.11 4.41 23.57
C TYR A 163 11.96 4.35 22.30
N SER A 164 12.63 3.23 22.11
CA SER A 164 13.19 2.85 20.82
C SER A 164 12.20 1.93 20.12
N TYR A 165 12.06 2.06 18.81
CA TYR A 165 11.14 1.22 18.03
C TYR A 165 11.81 0.69 16.77
N GLN A 166 11.28 -0.41 16.27
CA GLN A 166 11.57 -0.95 14.96
C GLN A 166 10.27 -1.51 14.36
N ILE A 167 9.91 -1.04 13.18
CA ILE A 167 8.81 -1.58 12.39
C ILE A 167 9.39 -2.49 11.33
N TRP A 168 8.89 -3.68 11.23
CA TRP A 168 9.35 -4.66 10.26
C TRP A 168 8.19 -5.48 9.69
N LYS A 169 8.40 -6.05 8.52
CA LYS A 169 7.51 -7.06 7.94
C LYS A 169 8.29 -8.33 7.64
N LYS A 170 7.60 -9.47 7.64
CA LYS A 170 8.17 -10.69 7.06
C LYS A 170 8.11 -10.64 5.53
N VAL A 171 9.15 -11.13 4.90
CA VAL A 171 9.10 -11.43 3.47
C VAL A 171 8.29 -12.72 3.31
N LEU A 172 7.33 -12.72 2.38
CA LEU A 172 6.48 -13.86 2.09
C LEU A 172 7.31 -15.12 1.85
N ASP A 173 6.84 -16.23 2.41
CA ASP A 173 7.45 -17.57 2.30
C ASP A 173 8.90 -17.67 2.81
N THR A 174 9.33 -16.72 3.62
CA THR A 174 10.65 -16.72 4.24
C THR A 174 10.59 -16.30 5.70
N ASP A 175 11.66 -16.59 6.46
CA ASP A 175 11.82 -16.04 7.81
C ASP A 175 12.57 -14.70 7.83
N LYS A 176 12.81 -14.11 6.66
CA LYS A 176 13.48 -12.82 6.57
C LYS A 176 12.56 -11.70 7.03
N LYS A 177 13.10 -10.85 7.90
CA LYS A 177 12.50 -9.59 8.30
C LYS A 177 13.08 -8.45 7.46
N VAL A 178 12.21 -7.59 6.93
CA VAL A 178 12.60 -6.33 6.30
C VAL A 178 12.21 -5.20 7.24
N VAL A 179 13.18 -4.43 7.69
CA VAL A 179 12.94 -3.25 8.51
C VAL A 179 12.39 -2.15 7.63
N LEU A 180 11.23 -1.63 7.99
CA LEU A 180 10.52 -0.58 7.26
C LEU A 180 10.83 0.80 7.84
N ALA A 181 10.92 0.88 9.17
CA ALA A 181 11.27 2.08 9.89
C ALA A 181 11.89 1.72 11.24
N GLN A 182 12.80 2.55 11.72
CA GLN A 182 13.41 2.41 13.04
C GLN A 182 13.87 3.78 13.55
N CYS A 183 13.98 3.91 14.87
CA CYS A 183 14.58 5.10 15.45
C CYS A 183 16.07 5.20 15.14
N GLU A 184 16.60 6.44 15.06
CA GLU A 184 18.01 6.68 14.71
C GLU A 184 19.02 6.11 15.71
N LYS A 185 18.64 5.96 16.97
CA LYS A 185 19.51 5.47 18.06
C LYS A 185 18.80 4.40 18.90
N PRO A 186 18.72 3.17 18.43
CA PRO A 186 18.13 2.10 19.21
C PRO A 186 18.93 1.89 20.51
N LYS A 187 18.28 2.01 21.66
CA LYS A 187 18.84 1.62 22.94
C LYS A 187 18.60 0.13 23.13
N GLU A 188 19.66 -0.65 23.34
CA GLU A 188 19.62 -2.13 23.41
C GLU A 188 18.62 -2.73 24.41
N LYS A 189 18.07 -1.97 25.33
CA LYS A 189 17.25 -2.51 26.44
C LYS A 189 15.74 -2.26 26.35
N ASP A 190 15.27 -1.33 25.53
CA ASP A 190 13.86 -0.92 25.52
C ASP A 190 13.31 -0.71 24.09
N THR A 191 13.73 -1.54 23.14
CA THR A 191 13.24 -1.47 21.76
C THR A 191 11.87 -2.11 21.63
N LEU A 192 10.88 -1.35 21.16
CA LEU A 192 9.58 -1.87 20.76
C LEU A 192 9.69 -2.45 19.35
N GLU A 193 9.42 -3.73 19.21
CA GLU A 193 9.27 -4.37 17.91
C GLU A 193 7.80 -4.32 17.49
N LEU A 194 7.53 -3.66 16.36
CA LEU A 194 6.21 -3.57 15.75
C LEU A 194 6.18 -4.39 14.44
N SER A 195 5.31 -5.36 14.40
CA SER A 195 5.12 -6.21 13.20
C SER A 195 3.88 -5.78 12.42
N LEU A 196 4.05 -5.48 11.15
CA LEU A 196 2.94 -5.20 10.22
C LEU A 196 2.29 -6.48 9.63
N ILE A 197 2.62 -7.66 10.15
CA ILE A 197 2.07 -8.93 9.61
C ILE A 197 0.58 -9.07 9.89
N HIS A 198 0.02 -8.35 10.85
CA HIS A 198 -1.40 -8.41 11.19
C HIS A 198 -2.29 -7.44 10.40
N ILE A 199 -1.75 -6.75 9.39
CA ILE A 199 -2.54 -5.84 8.54
C ILE A 199 -3.36 -6.61 7.48
N SER A 200 -3.31 -7.93 7.44
CA SER A 200 -3.89 -8.75 6.37
C SER A 200 -5.20 -9.48 6.73
N GLU A 201 -5.99 -8.98 7.67
CA GLU A 201 -7.37 -9.48 7.82
C GLU A 201 -8.36 -8.32 7.93
N PRO A 202 -8.91 -7.82 6.81
CA PRO A 202 -10.21 -7.15 6.88
C PRO A 202 -11.26 -8.22 7.17
N THR A 203 -11.83 -8.17 8.36
CA THR A 203 -13.06 -8.92 8.66
C THR A 203 -14.13 -8.40 7.71
N ARG A 204 -14.37 -9.12 6.62
CA ARG A 204 -15.60 -8.93 5.84
C ARG A 204 -16.77 -9.26 6.77
N LEU A 205 -17.51 -8.22 7.17
CA LEU A 205 -18.84 -8.33 7.74
C LEU A 205 -19.86 -8.49 6.62
#